data_3c79e0068f3505be51a93cc2c6b2cf5b
#
_entry.id   3c79e0068f3505be51a93cc2c6b2cf5b
#
_cell.length_a   1.000
_cell.length_b   1.000
_cell.length_c   1.000
_cell.angle_alpha   90.00
_cell.angle_beta   90.00
_cell.angle_gamma   90.00
#
_symmetry.space_group_name_H-M   'P 1'
#
loop_
_entity.id
_entity.type
_entity.pdbx_description
1 polymer ?
#
loop_
_entity_poly.entity_id
_entity_poly.type
_entity_poly.pdbx_seq_one_letter_code
_entity_poly.pdbx_strand_id
1 'polypeptide(L)'
;GELKLGFAAIVRKLLPHAAFIGFTGTPIEQDDNDTREVFGNYIDIYDMTQAVEDGATVPVYYESRLLKLDLDDDTLRLLDSEYDKLAEEGAEEQDIKRSKDENARLHALLSAPQTIDTLCKDIIDHYENNRADLLTGKAMIVAIDRATGIDIYKKLIELRPQWKEIIAVVMTQGNQDPVEWNDIIGSGARKEELARQFKDNNSSLKIAIVVDMWLTGFDVPSLATMYVYK
;
A
#
# COMPACT_ATOMS: atom_id res chain seq x y z
N GLY A 1 4.32 -1.49 -32.84
CA GLY A 1 3.57 -1.97 -31.70
C GLY A 1 2.15 -1.46 -31.76
N GLU A 2 1.14 -2.33 -31.72
CA GLU A 2 -0.26 -1.92 -31.59
C GLU A 2 -0.45 -1.30 -30.21
N LEU A 3 -0.82 -0.03 -30.15
CA LEU A 3 -1.28 0.63 -28.93
C LEU A 3 -2.46 -0.17 -28.36
N LYS A 4 -2.28 -0.82 -27.22
CA LYS A 4 -3.38 -1.42 -26.46
C LYS A 4 -4.25 -0.27 -25.93
N LEU A 5 -5.32 0.03 -26.66
CA LEU A 5 -6.33 0.98 -26.21
C LEU A 5 -6.90 0.53 -24.87
N GLY A 6 -6.83 1.36 -23.86
CA GLY A 6 -7.46 1.12 -22.58
C GLY A 6 -8.97 0.88 -22.72
N PHE A 7 -9.57 0.16 -21.76
CA PHE A 7 -10.99 -0.24 -21.80
C PHE A 7 -11.94 0.95 -22.02
N ALA A 8 -11.66 2.08 -21.40
CA ALA A 8 -12.44 3.32 -21.55
C ALA A 8 -12.42 3.87 -22.99
N ALA A 9 -11.30 3.82 -23.68
CA ALA A 9 -11.18 4.25 -25.06
C ALA A 9 -11.95 3.32 -26.02
N ILE A 10 -12.01 2.01 -25.70
CA ILE A 10 -12.82 1.03 -26.45
C ILE A 10 -14.32 1.34 -26.30
N VAL A 11 -14.78 1.59 -25.07
CA VAL A 11 -16.19 1.94 -24.79
C VAL A 11 -16.59 3.21 -25.53
N ARG A 12 -15.71 4.24 -25.53
CA ARG A 12 -15.97 5.49 -26.27
C ARG A 12 -16.12 5.26 -27.79
N LYS A 13 -15.31 4.36 -28.35
CA LYS A 13 -15.43 4.00 -29.78
C LYS A 13 -16.73 3.24 -30.11
N LEU A 14 -17.19 2.41 -29.18
CA LEU A 14 -18.43 1.65 -29.36
C LEU A 14 -19.70 2.51 -29.21
N LEU A 15 -19.59 3.62 -28.49
CA LEU A 15 -20.71 4.53 -28.20
C LEU A 15 -20.41 5.96 -28.68
N PRO A 16 -20.25 6.19 -29.99
CA PRO A 16 -19.75 7.47 -30.54
C PRO A 16 -20.68 8.66 -30.30
N HIS A 17 -21.96 8.43 -30.00
CA HIS A 17 -22.96 9.46 -29.76
C HIS A 17 -23.26 9.66 -28.25
N ALA A 18 -22.62 8.92 -27.37
CA ALA A 18 -22.81 9.09 -25.94
C ALA A 18 -21.95 10.25 -25.39
N ALA A 19 -22.51 10.99 -24.46
CA ALA A 19 -21.74 11.92 -23.62
C ALA A 19 -21.09 11.12 -22.47
N PHE A 20 -19.82 11.38 -22.23
CA PHE A 20 -19.06 10.74 -21.16
C PHE A 20 -18.68 11.79 -20.12
N ILE A 21 -18.95 11.50 -18.86
CA ILE A 21 -18.48 12.28 -17.71
C ILE A 21 -17.81 11.34 -16.72
N GLY A 22 -16.63 11.70 -16.25
CA GLY A 22 -15.88 10.96 -15.25
C GLY A 22 -15.79 11.70 -13.93
N PHE A 23 -15.96 10.98 -12.81
CA PHE A 23 -15.72 11.48 -11.47
C PHE A 23 -14.63 10.61 -10.84
N THR A 24 -13.53 11.23 -10.44
CA THR A 24 -12.40 10.51 -9.83
C THR A 24 -11.71 11.38 -8.81
N GLY A 25 -11.28 10.77 -7.69
CA GLY A 25 -10.37 11.40 -6.74
C GLY A 25 -8.89 11.20 -7.08
N THR A 26 -8.60 10.40 -8.12
CA THR A 26 -7.23 10.03 -8.53
C THR A 26 -7.11 10.05 -10.05
N PRO A 27 -7.17 11.25 -10.68
CA PRO A 27 -6.97 11.35 -12.13
C PRO A 27 -5.57 10.83 -12.50
N ILE A 28 -5.49 10.12 -13.63
CA ILE A 28 -4.24 9.60 -14.16
C ILE A 28 -3.73 10.57 -15.23
N GLU A 29 -2.50 11.03 -15.09
CA GLU A 29 -1.76 11.88 -16.03
C GLU A 29 -0.45 11.17 -16.41
N GLN A 30 -0.56 10.03 -17.11
CA GLN A 30 0.61 9.29 -17.63
C GLN A 30 0.51 9.19 -19.16
N ASP A 31 1.65 9.19 -19.82
CA ASP A 31 1.78 9.26 -21.29
C ASP A 31 0.92 8.24 -22.06
N ASP A 32 0.65 7.06 -21.47
CA ASP A 32 -0.16 6.01 -22.11
C ASP A 32 -1.60 5.93 -21.59
N ASN A 33 -1.99 6.66 -20.54
CA ASN A 33 -3.32 6.59 -19.91
C ASN A 33 -3.73 7.94 -19.29
N ASP A 34 -3.93 8.96 -20.10
CA ASP A 34 -4.40 10.26 -19.61
C ASP A 34 -5.94 10.26 -19.49
N THR A 35 -6.45 10.56 -18.30
CA THR A 35 -7.89 10.73 -18.04
C THR A 35 -8.52 11.76 -18.98
N ARG A 36 -7.76 12.82 -19.34
CA ARG A 36 -8.20 13.88 -20.26
C ARG A 36 -8.36 13.40 -21.70
N GLU A 37 -7.58 12.45 -22.15
CA GLU A 37 -7.73 11.87 -23.51
C GLU A 37 -9.03 11.11 -23.65
N VAL A 38 -9.52 10.51 -22.55
CA VAL A 38 -10.76 9.73 -22.55
C VAL A 38 -11.99 10.61 -22.32
N PHE A 39 -11.95 11.54 -21.36
CA PHE A 39 -13.12 12.30 -20.90
C PHE A 39 -13.11 13.75 -21.35
N GLY A 40 -12.00 14.27 -21.89
CA GLY A 40 -11.81 15.68 -22.21
C GLY A 40 -11.28 16.48 -21.03
N ASN A 41 -11.27 17.81 -21.17
CA ASN A 41 -10.77 18.70 -20.13
C ASN A 41 -11.60 18.61 -18.84
N TYR A 42 -10.96 18.90 -17.71
CA TYR A 42 -11.65 19.01 -16.43
C TYR A 42 -12.79 20.05 -16.50
N ILE A 43 -13.95 19.67 -15.99
CA ILE A 43 -15.09 20.57 -15.81
C ILE A 43 -14.90 21.35 -14.51
N ASP A 44 -14.42 20.65 -13.46
CA ASP A 44 -14.16 21.22 -12.15
C ASP A 44 -13.09 20.38 -11.44
N ILE A 45 -12.31 21.02 -10.57
CA ILE A 45 -11.29 20.39 -9.72
C ILE A 45 -11.53 20.86 -8.29
N TYR A 46 -11.87 19.90 -7.42
CA TYR A 46 -11.94 20.10 -5.98
C TYR A 46 -10.77 19.38 -5.34
N ASP A 47 -9.67 20.08 -5.13
CA ASP A 47 -8.42 19.50 -4.63
C ASP A 47 -8.37 19.40 -3.09
N MET A 48 -7.32 18.75 -2.58
CA MET A 48 -7.14 18.57 -1.14
C MET A 48 -6.97 19.90 -0.40
N THR A 49 -6.38 20.92 -1.01
CA THR A 49 -6.16 22.22 -0.38
C THR A 49 -7.51 22.89 -0.14
N GLN A 50 -8.34 22.92 -1.17
CA GLN A 50 -9.70 23.48 -1.07
C GLN A 50 -10.56 22.68 -0.09
N ALA A 51 -10.43 21.33 -0.08
CA ALA A 51 -11.17 20.49 0.84
C ALA A 51 -10.79 20.73 2.31
N VAL A 52 -9.53 21.07 2.60
CA VAL A 52 -9.08 21.46 3.95
C VAL A 52 -9.60 22.86 4.31
N GLU A 53 -9.54 23.84 3.38
CA GLU A 53 -10.03 25.20 3.59
C GLU A 53 -11.54 25.21 3.87
N ASP A 54 -12.29 24.37 3.17
CA ASP A 54 -13.74 24.22 3.34
C ASP A 54 -14.10 23.38 4.58
N GLY A 55 -13.13 22.83 5.29
CA GLY A 55 -13.34 21.95 6.46
C GLY A 55 -13.96 20.58 6.12
N ALA A 56 -13.93 20.19 4.85
CA ALA A 56 -14.41 18.87 4.40
C ALA A 56 -13.44 17.74 4.72
N THR A 57 -12.15 18.04 4.90
CA THR A 57 -11.12 17.10 5.31
C THR A 57 -10.12 17.76 6.27
N VAL A 58 -9.21 16.97 6.83
CA VAL A 58 -8.16 17.45 7.73
C VAL A 58 -6.81 17.52 7.02
N PRO A 59 -5.88 18.38 7.47
CA PRO A 59 -4.53 18.42 6.93
C PRO A 59 -3.81 17.07 7.11
N VAL A 60 -3.05 16.67 6.10
CA VAL A 60 -2.17 15.50 6.16
C VAL A 60 -0.75 15.96 6.46
N TYR A 61 -0.17 15.43 7.53
CA TYR A 61 1.21 15.70 7.92
C TYR A 61 2.06 14.50 7.48
N TYR A 62 3.06 14.78 6.67
CA TYR A 62 4.00 13.78 6.19
C TYR A 62 5.26 13.78 7.05
N GLU A 63 5.59 12.62 7.61
CA GLU A 63 6.82 12.39 8.37
C GLU A 63 7.66 11.33 7.66
N SER A 64 8.80 11.73 7.11
CA SER A 64 9.77 10.79 6.54
C SER A 64 10.60 10.17 7.64
N ARG A 65 10.51 8.84 7.82
CA ARG A 65 11.27 8.07 8.80
C ARG A 65 12.38 7.29 8.10
N LEU A 66 13.62 7.54 8.50
CA LEU A 66 14.79 6.85 7.96
C LEU A 66 15.09 5.62 8.84
N LEU A 67 14.97 4.44 8.28
CA LEU A 67 15.43 3.20 8.91
C LEU A 67 16.92 3.02 8.61
N LYS A 68 17.73 2.91 9.66
CA LYS A 68 19.14 2.48 9.51
C LYS A 68 19.13 0.98 9.39
N LEU A 69 19.44 0.47 8.22
CA LEU A 69 19.54 -0.95 7.93
C LEU A 69 21.01 -1.36 8.06
N ASP A 70 21.34 -2.11 9.10
CA ASP A 70 22.59 -2.85 9.18
C ASP A 70 22.38 -4.17 8.42
N LEU A 71 22.53 -4.12 7.10
CA LEU A 71 22.43 -5.30 6.25
C LEU A 71 23.67 -6.16 6.47
N ASP A 72 23.48 -7.45 6.71
CA ASP A 72 24.58 -8.40 6.78
C ASP A 72 25.23 -8.60 5.41
N ASP A 73 26.50 -9.06 5.42
CA ASP A 73 27.28 -9.31 4.22
C ASP A 73 26.62 -10.32 3.27
N ASP A 74 25.80 -11.24 3.77
CA ASP A 74 25.12 -12.24 2.97
C ASP A 74 23.94 -11.64 2.20
N THR A 75 23.20 -10.73 2.82
CA THR A 75 22.12 -9.96 2.16
C THR A 75 22.71 -9.02 1.09
N LEU A 76 23.83 -8.37 1.38
CA LEU A 76 24.54 -7.53 0.41
C LEU A 76 25.06 -8.36 -0.78
N ARG A 77 25.63 -9.54 -0.54
CA ARG A 77 26.12 -10.46 -1.60
C ARG A 77 24.98 -11.02 -2.45
N LEU A 78 23.82 -11.31 -1.87
CA LEU A 78 22.62 -11.71 -2.61
C LEU A 78 22.18 -10.58 -3.57
N LEU A 79 22.13 -9.35 -3.08
CA LEU A 79 21.82 -8.19 -3.88
C LEU A 79 22.84 -7.97 -5.01
N ASP A 80 24.13 -8.14 -4.73
CA ASP A 80 25.21 -8.01 -5.73
C ASP A 80 25.22 -9.17 -6.73
N SER A 81 24.94 -10.41 -6.32
CA SER A 81 24.92 -11.58 -7.22
C SER A 81 23.75 -11.56 -8.20
N GLU A 82 22.64 -10.98 -7.81
CA GLU A 82 21.53 -10.73 -8.74
C GLU A 82 21.86 -9.60 -9.72
N TYR A 83 22.62 -8.60 -9.29
CA TYR A 83 23.08 -7.51 -10.15
C TYR A 83 24.04 -7.99 -11.25
N ASP A 84 25.00 -8.87 -10.91
CA ASP A 84 26.00 -9.39 -11.86
C ASP A 84 25.36 -10.27 -12.96
N LYS A 85 24.32 -11.05 -12.61
CA LYS A 85 23.56 -11.84 -13.59
C LYS A 85 22.83 -11.00 -14.62
N LEU A 86 22.47 -9.78 -14.28
CA LEU A 86 21.70 -8.86 -15.10
C LEU A 86 22.58 -7.97 -15.98
N ALA A 87 23.85 -7.76 -15.60
CA ALA A 87 24.81 -7.00 -16.38
C ALA A 87 25.31 -7.74 -17.65
N GLU A 88 25.12 -9.05 -17.74
CA GLU A 88 25.62 -9.89 -18.85
C GLU A 88 24.69 -9.99 -20.06
N GLU A 89 23.45 -9.47 -20.02
CA GLU A 89 22.48 -9.53 -21.11
C GLU A 89 22.24 -8.18 -21.79
N GLY A 90 22.54 -8.09 -23.07
CA GLY A 90 22.70 -6.93 -24.00
C GLY A 90 21.64 -5.81 -24.11
N ALA A 91 22.02 -4.78 -24.80
CA ALA A 91 21.80 -3.33 -24.66
C ALA A 91 20.49 -2.67 -25.13
N GLU A 92 19.50 -3.33 -25.74
CA GLU A 92 18.27 -2.67 -26.28
C GLU A 92 16.98 -2.99 -25.51
N GLU A 93 17.00 -3.93 -24.59
CA GLU A 93 15.96 -4.16 -23.57
C GLU A 93 16.29 -3.49 -22.23
N GLN A 94 17.36 -2.69 -22.20
CA GLN A 94 18.03 -2.24 -20.97
C GLN A 94 17.18 -1.36 -20.06
N ASP A 95 16.38 -0.44 -20.57
CA ASP A 95 15.68 0.51 -19.69
C ASP A 95 14.49 -0.12 -18.98
N ILE A 96 13.73 -0.96 -19.67
CA ILE A 96 12.59 -1.69 -19.05
C ILE A 96 13.13 -2.78 -18.12
N LYS A 97 14.22 -3.43 -18.48
CA LYS A 97 14.87 -4.48 -17.68
C LYS A 97 15.48 -3.85 -16.45
N ARG A 98 16.24 -2.77 -16.58
CA ARG A 98 16.86 -2.02 -15.49
C ARG A 98 15.81 -1.54 -14.45
N SER A 99 14.70 -0.98 -14.90
CA SER A 99 13.61 -0.57 -14.01
C SER A 99 12.97 -1.76 -13.27
N LYS A 100 12.80 -2.91 -13.94
CA LYS A 100 12.30 -4.14 -13.30
C LYS A 100 13.29 -4.67 -12.27
N ASP A 101 14.58 -4.58 -12.55
CA ASP A 101 15.64 -5.09 -11.72
C ASP A 101 15.85 -4.21 -10.49
N GLU A 102 15.81 -2.89 -10.64
CA GLU A 102 15.82 -1.93 -9.54
C GLU A 102 14.61 -2.14 -8.62
N ASN A 103 13.42 -2.38 -9.17
CA ASN A 103 12.22 -2.69 -8.40
C ASN A 103 12.32 -4.04 -7.68
N ALA A 104 12.83 -5.08 -8.32
CA ALA A 104 13.04 -6.39 -7.70
C ALA A 104 14.05 -6.33 -6.55
N ARG A 105 15.14 -5.57 -6.73
CA ARG A 105 16.16 -5.34 -5.71
C ARG A 105 15.60 -4.55 -4.52
N LEU A 106 14.87 -3.47 -4.78
CA LEU A 106 14.20 -2.71 -3.73
C LEU A 106 13.21 -3.59 -2.97
N HIS A 107 12.44 -4.39 -3.69
CA HIS A 107 11.50 -5.33 -3.10
C HIS A 107 12.20 -6.37 -2.22
N ALA A 108 13.31 -6.97 -2.67
CA ALA A 108 14.09 -7.91 -1.90
C ALA A 108 14.66 -7.28 -0.61
N LEU A 109 15.12 -6.02 -0.71
CA LEU A 109 15.60 -5.27 0.45
C LEU A 109 14.48 -5.00 1.46
N LEU A 110 13.32 -4.55 0.99
CA LEU A 110 12.17 -4.25 1.85
C LEU A 110 11.56 -5.52 2.48
N SER A 111 11.65 -6.68 1.83
CA SER A 111 11.15 -7.95 2.38
C SER A 111 12.18 -8.71 3.20
N ALA A 112 13.41 -8.22 3.32
CA ALA A 112 14.45 -8.88 4.11
C ALA A 112 14.06 -8.95 5.60
N PRO A 113 14.30 -10.11 6.29
CA PRO A 113 13.89 -10.28 7.69
C PRO A 113 14.47 -9.23 8.63
N GLN A 114 15.72 -8.80 8.43
CA GLN A 114 16.36 -7.75 9.22
C GLN A 114 15.70 -6.39 9.03
N THR A 115 15.30 -6.07 7.79
CA THR A 115 14.58 -4.84 7.48
C THR A 115 13.20 -4.82 8.15
N ILE A 116 12.47 -5.94 8.06
CA ILE A 116 11.16 -6.10 8.72
C ILE A 116 11.29 -6.02 10.24
N ASP A 117 12.32 -6.62 10.82
CA ASP A 117 12.58 -6.54 12.27
C ASP A 117 12.82 -5.09 12.72
N THR A 118 13.66 -4.36 11.99
CA THR A 118 13.95 -2.93 12.26
C THR A 118 12.71 -2.07 12.09
N LEU A 119 11.96 -2.27 11.01
CA LEU A 119 10.69 -1.59 10.75
C LEU A 119 9.68 -1.82 11.87
N CYS A 120 9.49 -3.08 12.29
CA CYS A 120 8.51 -3.41 13.32
C CYS A 120 8.88 -2.82 14.69
N LYS A 121 10.17 -2.79 15.04
CA LYS A 121 10.65 -2.12 16.26
C LYS A 121 10.38 -0.61 16.21
N ASP A 122 10.64 0.04 15.08
CA ASP A 122 10.37 1.46 14.88
C ASP A 122 8.86 1.78 14.95
N ILE A 123 8.03 0.97 14.30
CA ILE A 123 6.57 1.10 14.37
C ILE A 123 6.08 0.95 15.80
N ILE A 124 6.55 -0.05 16.53
CA ILE A 124 6.15 -0.28 17.93
C ILE A 124 6.52 0.93 18.79
N ASP A 125 7.78 1.36 18.74
CA ASP A 125 8.26 2.49 19.52
C ASP A 125 7.46 3.76 19.22
N HIS A 126 7.29 4.08 17.94
CA HIS A 126 6.53 5.26 17.53
C HIS A 126 5.05 5.16 17.90
N TYR A 127 4.41 4.01 17.70
CA TYR A 127 3.01 3.83 18.00
C TYR A 127 2.74 3.91 19.50
N GLU A 128 3.47 3.15 20.33
CA GLU A 128 3.25 3.09 21.77
C GLU A 128 3.55 4.43 22.44
N ASN A 129 4.58 5.17 22.00
CA ASN A 129 4.98 6.42 22.64
C ASN A 129 4.25 7.67 22.12
N ASN A 130 3.72 7.63 20.87
CA ASN A 130 3.22 8.86 20.25
C ASN A 130 1.83 8.75 19.64
N ARG A 131 1.31 7.55 19.39
CA ARG A 131 0.10 7.37 18.58
C ARG A 131 -1.02 6.58 19.23
N ALA A 132 -0.72 5.70 20.18
CA ALA A 132 -1.71 4.84 20.82
C ALA A 132 -2.83 5.64 21.50
N ASP A 133 -2.49 6.77 22.11
CA ASP A 133 -3.43 7.66 22.81
C ASP A 133 -3.95 8.81 21.92
N LEU A 134 -3.51 8.89 20.67
CA LEU A 134 -3.96 9.94 19.74
C LEU A 134 -5.34 9.60 19.19
N LEU A 135 -6.35 10.43 19.46
CA LEU A 135 -7.75 10.19 19.14
C LEU A 135 -8.23 8.82 19.65
N THR A 136 -8.44 7.86 18.76
CA THR A 136 -8.85 6.48 19.07
C THR A 136 -7.71 5.48 18.99
N GLY A 137 -6.48 5.94 18.74
CA GLY A 137 -5.31 5.11 18.54
C GLY A 137 -5.33 4.29 17.24
N LYS A 138 -6.17 4.63 16.26
CA LYS A 138 -6.24 3.88 15.00
C LYS A 138 -5.08 4.20 14.09
N ALA A 139 -4.44 3.14 13.61
CA ALA A 139 -3.32 3.20 12.68
C ALA A 139 -3.50 2.18 11.53
N MET A 140 -2.96 2.51 10.37
CA MET A 140 -2.90 1.62 9.22
C MET A 140 -1.46 1.42 8.79
N ILE A 141 -1.07 0.18 8.54
CA ILE A 141 0.24 -0.18 7.97
C ILE A 141 -0.01 -0.62 6.53
N VAL A 142 0.55 0.11 5.58
CA VAL A 142 0.46 -0.21 4.15
C VAL A 142 1.72 -0.93 3.74
N ALA A 143 1.63 -2.23 3.47
CA ALA A 143 2.76 -3.05 3.07
C ALA A 143 2.91 -3.08 1.55
N ILE A 144 4.15 -3.28 1.07
CA ILE A 144 4.50 -3.33 -0.35
C ILE A 144 3.80 -4.49 -1.07
N ASP A 145 3.66 -5.65 -0.42
CA ASP A 145 2.97 -6.83 -0.93
C ASP A 145 2.37 -7.68 0.20
N ARG A 146 1.74 -8.78 -0.19
CA ARG A 146 1.01 -9.69 0.69
C ARG A 146 1.92 -10.46 1.65
N ALA A 147 3.05 -10.96 1.15
CA ALA A 147 4.02 -11.73 1.95
C ALA A 147 4.64 -10.83 3.01
N THR A 148 5.12 -9.66 2.61
CA THR A 148 5.66 -8.64 3.52
C THR A 148 4.63 -8.21 4.57
N GLY A 149 3.36 -8.05 4.19
CA GLY A 149 2.29 -7.74 5.15
C GLY A 149 2.07 -8.82 6.20
N ILE A 150 2.15 -10.10 5.82
CA ILE A 150 2.08 -11.24 6.74
C ILE A 150 3.33 -11.30 7.64
N ASP A 151 4.51 -11.05 7.10
CA ASP A 151 5.76 -11.06 7.86
C ASP A 151 5.82 -9.92 8.88
N ILE A 152 5.35 -8.72 8.50
CA ILE A 152 5.17 -7.61 9.43
C ILE A 152 4.21 -8.01 10.56
N TYR A 153 3.06 -8.62 10.25
CA TYR A 153 2.11 -9.09 11.27
C TYR A 153 2.77 -10.09 12.22
N LYS A 154 3.40 -11.14 11.68
CA LYS A 154 4.08 -12.17 12.48
C LYS A 154 5.14 -11.55 13.39
N LYS A 155 5.94 -10.64 12.86
CA LYS A 155 7.00 -9.97 13.63
C LYS A 155 6.43 -9.05 14.72
N LEU A 156 5.40 -8.29 14.43
CA LEU A 156 4.74 -7.45 15.44
C LEU A 156 4.15 -8.28 16.58
N ILE A 157 3.51 -9.42 16.28
CA ILE A 157 2.98 -10.33 17.31
C ILE A 157 4.10 -11.04 18.10
N GLU A 158 5.23 -11.38 17.46
CA GLU A 158 6.40 -11.90 18.14
C GLU A 158 6.95 -10.88 19.17
N LEU A 159 7.09 -9.61 18.77
CA LEU A 159 7.63 -8.56 19.61
C LEU A 159 6.62 -8.04 20.66
N ARG A 160 5.32 -8.12 20.36
CA ARG A 160 4.20 -7.65 21.18
C ARG A 160 3.02 -8.64 21.13
N PRO A 161 3.08 -9.77 21.85
CA PRO A 161 2.03 -10.78 21.82
C PRO A 161 0.63 -10.24 22.18
N GLN A 162 0.56 -9.22 23.03
CA GLN A 162 -0.70 -8.56 23.42
C GLN A 162 -1.36 -7.80 22.28
N TRP A 163 -0.61 -7.43 21.22
CA TRP A 163 -1.18 -6.76 20.06
C TRP A 163 -2.08 -7.66 19.23
N LYS A 164 -2.08 -8.98 19.46
CA LYS A 164 -2.97 -9.92 18.75
C LYS A 164 -4.45 -9.52 18.83
N GLU A 165 -4.85 -8.83 19.91
CA GLU A 165 -6.23 -8.39 20.12
C GLU A 165 -6.55 -7.06 19.44
N ILE A 166 -5.52 -6.28 19.06
CA ILE A 166 -5.69 -4.93 18.52
C ILE A 166 -5.25 -4.78 17.06
N ILE A 167 -4.63 -5.82 16.47
CA ILE A 167 -4.09 -5.77 15.10
C ILE A 167 -4.71 -6.86 14.23
N ALA A 168 -4.99 -6.52 12.97
CA ALA A 168 -5.45 -7.49 11.99
C ALA A 168 -4.84 -7.23 10.61
N VAL A 169 -4.69 -8.32 9.84
CA VAL A 169 -4.34 -8.26 8.43
C VAL A 169 -5.62 -8.24 7.60
N VAL A 170 -5.72 -7.30 6.67
CA VAL A 170 -6.87 -7.13 5.79
C VAL A 170 -6.44 -7.33 4.35
N MET A 171 -6.69 -8.52 3.85
CA MET A 171 -6.38 -8.96 2.48
C MET A 171 -7.48 -9.86 1.94
N THR A 172 -7.53 -10.04 0.62
CA THR A 172 -8.32 -11.10 0.01
C THR A 172 -7.52 -12.39 -0.01
N GLN A 173 -8.16 -13.54 0.20
CA GLN A 173 -7.51 -14.84 -0.03
C GLN A 173 -7.17 -15.00 -1.51
N GLY A 174 -5.97 -15.50 -1.78
CA GLY A 174 -5.50 -15.90 -3.12
C GLY A 174 -5.46 -17.42 -3.24
N ASN A 175 -5.71 -17.94 -4.43
CA ASN A 175 -5.69 -19.40 -4.68
C ASN A 175 -4.32 -20.04 -4.51
N GLN A 176 -3.25 -19.24 -4.43
CA GLN A 176 -1.87 -19.69 -4.28
C GLN A 176 -1.28 -19.33 -2.91
N ASP A 177 -2.09 -18.82 -2.00
CA ASP A 177 -1.62 -18.47 -0.66
C ASP A 177 -1.21 -19.73 0.12
N PRO A 178 -0.14 -19.65 0.93
CA PRO A 178 0.18 -20.68 1.89
C PRO A 178 -0.98 -20.97 2.84
N VAL A 179 -1.23 -22.23 3.14
CA VAL A 179 -2.37 -22.65 3.98
C VAL A 179 -2.36 -21.96 5.36
N GLU A 180 -1.16 -21.73 5.90
CA GLU A 180 -0.97 -21.04 7.19
C GLU A 180 -1.44 -19.59 7.20
N TRP A 181 -1.59 -18.95 6.03
CA TRP A 181 -2.12 -17.58 5.94
C TRP A 181 -3.62 -17.52 6.19
N ASN A 182 -4.33 -18.65 6.01
CA ASN A 182 -5.79 -18.68 6.18
C ASN A 182 -6.21 -18.29 7.60
N ASP A 183 -5.43 -18.67 8.61
CA ASP A 183 -5.71 -18.33 10.01
C ASP A 183 -5.50 -16.83 10.29
N ILE A 184 -4.61 -16.18 9.55
CA ILE A 184 -4.29 -14.76 9.69
C ILE A 184 -5.28 -13.91 8.90
N ILE A 185 -5.50 -14.23 7.62
CA ILE A 185 -6.35 -13.46 6.70
C ILE A 185 -7.83 -13.71 6.97
N GLY A 186 -8.21 -14.99 7.15
CA GLY A 186 -9.59 -15.42 7.31
C GLY A 186 -10.41 -15.32 6.01
N SER A 187 -11.71 -15.50 6.13
CA SER A 187 -12.67 -15.50 5.01
C SER A 187 -13.08 -14.09 4.57
N GLY A 188 -13.82 -14.00 3.45
CA GLY A 188 -14.42 -12.75 3.00
C GLY A 188 -15.37 -12.12 4.05
N ALA A 189 -16.14 -12.94 4.79
CA ALA A 189 -16.98 -12.46 5.87
C ALA A 189 -16.17 -11.85 7.03
N ARG A 190 -14.98 -12.40 7.33
CA ARG A 190 -14.06 -11.81 8.31
C ARG A 190 -13.58 -10.43 7.87
N LYS A 191 -13.29 -10.26 6.60
CA LYS A 191 -12.85 -8.95 6.04
C LYS A 191 -13.93 -7.87 6.25
N GLU A 192 -15.20 -8.20 6.01
CA GLU A 192 -16.31 -7.27 6.23
C GLU A 192 -16.48 -6.94 7.71
N GLU A 193 -16.31 -7.94 8.58
CA GLU A 193 -16.34 -7.74 10.02
C GLU A 193 -15.19 -6.85 10.49
N LEU A 194 -13.95 -7.08 10.02
CA LEU A 194 -12.81 -6.22 10.32
C LEU A 194 -13.04 -4.77 9.84
N ALA A 195 -13.69 -4.59 8.69
CA ALA A 195 -14.04 -3.26 8.18
C ALA A 195 -15.02 -2.54 9.12
N ARG A 196 -16.03 -3.25 9.65
CA ARG A 196 -16.97 -2.69 10.64
C ARG A 196 -16.27 -2.36 11.95
N GLN A 197 -15.45 -3.27 12.46
CA GLN A 197 -14.68 -3.06 13.69
C GLN A 197 -13.70 -1.90 13.56
N PHE A 198 -13.02 -1.77 12.43
CA PHE A 198 -12.07 -0.68 12.23
C PHE A 198 -12.75 0.68 12.10
N LYS A 199 -14.01 0.74 11.68
CA LYS A 199 -14.83 1.97 11.69
C LYS A 199 -15.39 2.30 13.07
N ASP A 200 -15.62 1.30 13.93
CA ASP A 200 -16.15 1.50 15.27
C ASP A 200 -15.06 1.98 16.23
N ASN A 201 -15.23 3.19 16.78
CA ASN A 201 -14.29 3.80 17.72
C ASN A 201 -14.14 3.03 19.05
N ASN A 202 -15.18 2.26 19.43
CA ASN A 202 -15.17 1.48 20.67
C ASN A 202 -14.57 0.08 20.49
N SER A 203 -14.27 -0.31 19.24
CA SER A 203 -13.66 -1.60 18.96
C SER A 203 -12.24 -1.69 19.52
N SER A 204 -11.85 -2.92 19.93
CA SER A 204 -10.45 -3.23 20.29
C SER A 204 -9.51 -3.15 19.09
N LEU A 205 -9.99 -3.35 17.85
CA LEU A 205 -9.17 -3.29 16.66
C LEU A 205 -8.63 -1.87 16.42
N LYS A 206 -7.33 -1.70 16.57
CA LYS A 206 -6.63 -0.41 16.46
C LYS A 206 -5.72 -0.33 15.25
N ILE A 207 -5.10 -1.44 14.84
CA ILE A 207 -4.10 -1.45 13.78
C ILE A 207 -4.56 -2.39 12.65
N ALA A 208 -4.63 -1.87 11.43
CA ALA A 208 -4.90 -2.67 10.24
C ALA A 208 -3.67 -2.73 9.35
N ILE A 209 -3.24 -3.93 8.96
CA ILE A 209 -2.21 -4.13 7.93
C ILE A 209 -2.93 -4.39 6.62
N VAL A 210 -2.64 -3.57 5.62
CA VAL A 210 -3.24 -3.64 4.28
C VAL A 210 -2.14 -3.66 3.21
N VAL A 211 -2.49 -4.06 2.00
CA VAL A 211 -1.60 -3.91 0.83
C VAL A 211 -2.13 -2.77 -0.04
N ASP A 212 -3.14 -3.00 -0.86
CA ASP A 212 -3.78 -1.97 -1.70
C ASP A 212 -5.21 -1.66 -1.27
N MET A 213 -5.72 -2.41 -0.29
CA MET A 213 -7.09 -2.27 0.19
C MET A 213 -7.23 -1.10 1.15
N TRP A 214 -8.43 -0.51 1.17
CA TRP A 214 -8.80 0.58 2.06
C TRP A 214 -8.07 1.92 1.82
N LEU A 215 -7.22 2.00 0.80
CA LEU A 215 -6.52 3.24 0.45
C LEU A 215 -7.44 4.23 -0.29
N THR A 216 -8.47 3.71 -0.96
CA THR A 216 -9.50 4.50 -1.63
C THR A 216 -10.89 3.96 -1.30
N GLY A 217 -11.89 4.84 -1.19
CA GLY A 217 -13.27 4.43 -0.98
C GLY A 217 -13.59 3.82 0.39
N PHE A 218 -12.68 3.91 1.35
CA PHE A 218 -12.86 3.42 2.71
C PHE A 218 -12.66 4.56 3.71
N ASP A 219 -13.75 5.02 4.29
CA ASP A 219 -13.75 6.15 5.20
C ASP A 219 -13.70 5.70 6.65
N VAL A 220 -12.68 6.20 7.38
CA VAL A 220 -12.48 6.01 8.83
C VAL A 220 -12.02 7.34 9.42
N PRO A 221 -12.94 8.22 9.83
CA PRO A 221 -12.61 9.55 10.32
C PRO A 221 -11.66 9.58 11.52
N SER A 222 -11.63 8.50 12.28
CA SER A 222 -10.75 8.33 13.45
C SER A 222 -9.37 7.74 13.14
N LEU A 223 -9.05 7.46 11.86
CA LEU A 223 -7.72 7.01 11.46
C LEU A 223 -6.73 8.18 11.59
N ALA A 224 -5.83 8.09 12.54
CA ALA A 224 -4.90 9.15 12.88
C ALA A 224 -3.49 8.95 12.30
N THR A 225 -3.10 7.72 11.96
CA THR A 225 -1.74 7.39 11.56
C THR A 225 -1.72 6.38 10.42
N MET A 226 -0.88 6.64 9.42
CA MET A 226 -0.58 5.68 8.36
C MET A 226 0.94 5.47 8.29
N TYR A 227 1.36 4.22 8.37
CA TYR A 227 2.74 3.79 8.11
C TYR A 227 2.78 3.25 6.69
N VAL A 228 3.38 4.00 5.77
CA VAL A 228 3.45 3.63 4.35
C VAL A 228 4.80 2.98 4.09
N TYR A 229 4.79 1.66 3.92
CA TYR A 229 5.94 0.83 3.61
C TYR A 229 5.80 0.26 2.19
N LYS A 230 6.06 1.16 1.21
CA LYS A 230 5.81 0.82 -0.19
C LYS A 230 6.77 1.57 -1.13
#